data_bba12d13f813934b1c6794433e4b1ad5
#
_entry.id   bba12d13f813934b1c6794433e4b1ad5
#
_cell.length_a   1.000
_cell.length_b   1.000
_cell.length_c   1.000
_cell.angle_alpha   90.00
_cell.angle_beta   90.00
_cell.angle_gamma   90.00
#
_symmetry.space_group_name_H-M   'P 1'
#
loop_
_entity.id
_entity.type
_entity.pdbx_description
1 polymer ?
#
loop_
_entity_poly.entity_id
_entity_poly.type
_entity_poly.pdbx_seq_one_letter_code
_entity_poly.pdbx_strand_id
1 'polypeptide(L)'
;MQKRDRSGPTCRERVWGPFSTLLPAVLVVIVGVLRPSPVLAQRQPGAAGIGFQVGGPGGLALKLYRPDPIAYDAVISTDGEDFIVGHFHRLWEIRLPSSPLHLYFGPGLMMGPERVARSPDLRLGLSTEAGLNFYAERFEVFLHVTPTLRFLPSTRVTLDGNVGLRYYLRRP
;
A
#
# COMPACT_ATOMS: atom_id res chain seq x y z
N MET A 1 -51.86 41.76 -13.99
CA MET A 1 -51.38 40.96 -15.11
C MET A 1 -49.88 40.75 -14.92
N GLN A 2 -49.50 39.66 -14.21
CA GLN A 2 -48.16 39.45 -13.71
C GLN A 2 -47.54 38.22 -14.40
N LYS A 3 -46.53 38.47 -15.23
CA LYS A 3 -45.82 37.50 -16.04
C LYS A 3 -44.79 36.79 -15.15
N ARG A 4 -44.98 35.51 -14.84
CA ARG A 4 -44.03 34.65 -14.15
C ARG A 4 -42.97 34.19 -15.17
N ASP A 5 -41.76 34.65 -14.92
CA ASP A 5 -40.56 34.15 -15.60
C ASP A 5 -40.09 32.87 -14.90
N ARG A 6 -40.09 31.75 -15.64
CA ARG A 6 -39.56 30.45 -15.17
C ARG A 6 -38.20 30.28 -15.81
N SER A 7 -37.14 30.67 -15.08
CA SER A 7 -35.80 30.26 -15.38
C SER A 7 -35.57 28.84 -14.84
N GLY A 8 -35.47 27.88 -15.74
CA GLY A 8 -35.13 26.49 -15.40
C GLY A 8 -33.67 26.33 -14.98
N PRO A 9 -33.31 25.28 -14.22
CA PRO A 9 -31.95 25.03 -13.77
C PRO A 9 -31.06 24.65 -14.95
N THR A 10 -30.00 25.40 -15.13
CA THR A 10 -28.91 25.09 -16.07
C THR A 10 -28.21 23.79 -15.66
N CYS A 11 -28.26 22.81 -16.53
CA CYS A 11 -27.51 21.58 -16.46
C CYS A 11 -26.00 21.93 -16.42
N ARG A 12 -25.37 21.70 -15.28
CA ARG A 12 -23.93 21.88 -15.10
C ARG A 12 -23.24 20.71 -15.80
N GLU A 13 -22.78 20.92 -17.01
CA GLU A 13 -21.92 19.98 -17.72
C GLU A 13 -20.66 19.72 -16.89
N ARG A 14 -20.50 18.49 -16.49
CA ARG A 14 -19.31 17.99 -15.80
C ARG A 14 -18.20 17.88 -16.84
N VAL A 15 -17.35 18.90 -16.92
CA VAL A 15 -16.15 18.88 -17.75
C VAL A 15 -15.19 17.84 -17.17
N TRP A 16 -15.20 16.66 -17.75
CA TRP A 16 -14.17 15.64 -17.51
C TRP A 16 -12.89 16.13 -18.20
N GLY A 17 -11.92 16.61 -17.42
CA GLY A 17 -10.66 17.10 -17.94
C GLY A 17 -9.81 15.99 -18.58
N PRO A 18 -8.78 16.35 -19.38
CA PRO A 18 -7.95 15.43 -20.17
C PRO A 18 -7.12 14.45 -19.33
N PHE A 19 -7.19 14.50 -18.00
CA PHE A 19 -6.49 13.60 -17.09
C PHE A 19 -6.99 12.15 -17.09
N SER A 20 -8.23 11.90 -17.53
CA SER A 20 -8.81 10.55 -17.53
C SER A 20 -8.20 9.63 -18.61
N THR A 21 -7.60 10.19 -19.66
CA THR A 21 -7.00 9.43 -20.76
C THR A 21 -5.50 9.16 -20.58
N LEU A 22 -4.80 9.91 -19.70
CA LEU A 22 -3.38 9.72 -19.46
C LEU A 22 -3.10 8.54 -18.50
N LEU A 23 -4.00 8.26 -17.57
CA LEU A 23 -3.82 7.19 -16.59
C LEU A 23 -3.68 5.78 -17.22
N PRO A 24 -4.53 5.35 -18.17
CA PRO A 24 -4.38 4.05 -18.81
C PRO A 24 -3.14 3.98 -19.72
N ALA A 25 -2.75 5.07 -20.34
CA ALA A 25 -1.56 5.10 -21.20
C ALA A 25 -0.27 4.91 -20.39
N VAL A 26 -0.16 5.53 -19.23
CA VAL A 26 0.98 5.36 -18.31
C VAL A 26 1.04 3.92 -17.78
N LEU A 27 -0.11 3.33 -17.45
CA LEU A 27 -0.17 1.94 -16.99
C LEU A 27 0.29 0.95 -18.06
N VAL A 28 -0.08 1.15 -19.31
CA VAL A 28 0.33 0.29 -20.44
C VAL A 28 1.83 0.40 -20.73
N VAL A 29 2.42 1.59 -20.61
CA VAL A 29 3.87 1.78 -20.80
C VAL A 29 4.66 1.09 -19.69
N ILE A 30 4.20 1.14 -18.44
CA ILE A 30 4.85 0.46 -17.31
C ILE A 30 4.83 -1.06 -17.49
N VAL A 31 3.71 -1.62 -17.93
CA VAL A 31 3.58 -3.08 -18.19
C VAL A 31 4.41 -3.53 -19.40
N GLY A 32 4.57 -2.69 -20.41
CA GLY A 32 5.30 -3.03 -21.65
C GLY A 32 6.84 -3.06 -21.51
N VAL A 33 7.39 -2.38 -20.51
CA VAL A 33 8.86 -2.31 -20.29
C VAL A 33 9.37 -3.45 -19.38
N LEU A 34 8.49 -4.08 -18.61
CA LEU A 34 8.85 -5.12 -17.66
C LEU A 34 8.95 -6.50 -18.33
N ARG A 35 10.12 -6.81 -18.91
CA ARG A 35 10.42 -8.21 -19.29
C ARG A 35 10.63 -9.02 -17.99
N PRO A 36 9.90 -10.12 -17.78
CA PRO A 36 10.10 -10.96 -16.61
C PRO A 36 11.43 -11.71 -16.77
N SER A 37 12.49 -11.18 -16.17
CA SER A 37 13.71 -11.94 -15.93
C SER A 37 13.47 -12.90 -14.75
N PRO A 38 14.05 -14.11 -14.73
CA PRO A 38 13.89 -15.03 -13.60
C PRO A 38 14.53 -14.41 -12.35
N VAL A 39 13.67 -13.93 -11.46
CA VAL A 39 14.05 -13.11 -10.30
C VAL A 39 14.18 -14.01 -9.07
N LEU A 40 15.18 -14.87 -9.05
CA LEU A 40 15.54 -15.65 -7.85
C LEU A 40 16.30 -14.80 -6.82
N ALA A 41 16.87 -13.66 -7.27
CA ALA A 41 17.82 -12.87 -6.50
C ALA A 41 17.20 -12.03 -5.36
N GLN A 42 15.93 -11.64 -5.47
CA GLN A 42 15.30 -10.78 -4.46
C GLN A 42 14.78 -11.53 -3.23
N ARG A 43 14.64 -12.85 -3.34
CA ARG A 43 14.14 -13.70 -2.24
C ARG A 43 15.27 -14.34 -1.41
N GLN A 44 16.52 -13.96 -1.64
CA GLN A 44 17.62 -14.51 -0.86
C GLN A 44 17.60 -13.95 0.57
N PRO A 45 17.94 -14.79 1.55
CA PRO A 45 18.02 -14.34 2.95
C PRO A 45 18.94 -13.12 3.11
N GLY A 46 18.44 -12.09 3.79
CA GLY A 46 19.15 -10.84 3.97
C GLY A 46 18.95 -9.79 2.90
N ALA A 47 18.18 -10.08 1.82
CA ALA A 47 17.79 -9.05 0.86
C ALA A 47 16.86 -8.05 1.53
N ALA A 48 17.20 -6.77 1.45
CA ALA A 48 16.44 -5.66 2.01
C ALA A 48 15.90 -4.76 0.89
N GLY A 49 14.59 -4.53 0.91
CA GLY A 49 13.88 -3.61 0.02
C GLY A 49 13.42 -2.36 0.77
N ILE A 50 13.54 -1.22 0.11
CA ILE A 50 13.03 0.06 0.57
C ILE A 50 12.14 0.65 -0.52
N GLY A 51 11.04 1.25 -0.13
CA GLY A 51 10.09 1.81 -1.08
C GLY A 51 9.04 2.67 -0.43
N PHE A 52 7.98 2.89 -1.17
CA PHE A 52 6.84 3.67 -0.71
C PHE A 52 5.54 3.01 -1.15
N GLN A 53 4.48 3.33 -0.45
CA GLN A 53 3.12 2.94 -0.78
C GLN A 53 2.18 4.12 -0.75
N VAL A 54 1.14 4.03 -1.57
CA VAL A 54 0.02 4.96 -1.63
C VAL A 54 -1.28 4.21 -1.39
N GLY A 55 -2.20 4.86 -0.73
CA GLY A 55 -3.47 4.27 -0.31
C GLY A 55 -3.89 4.87 1.01
N GLY A 56 -4.60 4.12 1.79
CA GLY A 56 -5.02 4.54 3.12
C GLY A 56 -4.40 3.67 4.21
N PRO A 57 -3.44 4.19 4.99
CA PRO A 57 -2.61 5.38 4.80
C PRO A 57 -1.35 5.10 3.96
N GLY A 58 -0.86 6.13 3.25
CA GLY A 58 0.39 6.06 2.49
C GLY A 58 1.63 6.18 3.37
N GLY A 59 2.79 5.68 2.89
CA GLY A 59 3.99 5.74 3.68
C GLY A 59 5.24 5.12 3.08
N LEU A 60 6.29 5.07 3.91
CA LEU A 60 7.54 4.40 3.60
C LEU A 60 7.43 2.91 3.92
N ALA A 61 7.82 2.05 2.99
CA ALA A 61 7.74 0.61 3.11
C ALA A 61 9.13 -0.03 3.09
N LEU A 62 9.41 -0.89 4.07
CA LEU A 62 10.64 -1.65 4.20
C LEU A 62 10.32 -3.13 4.22
N LYS A 63 11.11 -3.96 3.52
CA LYS A 63 10.95 -5.41 3.54
C LYS A 63 12.29 -6.11 3.67
N LEU A 64 12.35 -7.11 4.54
CA LEU A 64 13.54 -7.91 4.79
C LEU A 64 13.22 -9.39 4.61
N TYR A 65 13.92 -10.04 3.71
CA TYR A 65 13.79 -11.49 3.51
C TYR A 65 14.61 -12.28 4.52
N ARG A 66 13.98 -13.35 4.98
CA ARG A 66 14.58 -14.44 5.73
C ARG A 66 14.60 -15.71 4.87
N PRO A 67 15.09 -16.84 5.37
CA PRO A 67 14.96 -18.10 4.65
C PRO A 67 13.52 -18.32 4.21
N ASP A 68 13.35 -18.66 2.93
CA ASP A 68 12.04 -18.88 2.30
C ASP A 68 11.15 -19.81 3.15
N PRO A 69 9.87 -19.54 3.35
CA PRO A 69 9.02 -18.52 2.73
C PRO A 69 8.81 -17.24 3.56
N ILE A 70 9.72 -16.88 4.48
CA ILE A 70 9.50 -15.82 5.48
C ILE A 70 10.08 -14.48 5.02
N ALA A 71 9.27 -13.42 5.18
CA ALA A 71 9.72 -12.04 5.07
C ALA A 71 9.20 -11.22 6.26
N TYR A 72 9.90 -10.16 6.61
CA TYR A 72 9.42 -9.12 7.52
C TYR A 72 9.15 -7.85 6.74
N ASP A 73 8.01 -7.25 6.99
CA ASP A 73 7.59 -5.98 6.43
C ASP A 73 7.43 -4.94 7.53
N ALA A 74 7.90 -3.74 7.28
CA ALA A 74 7.71 -2.62 8.18
C ALA A 74 7.28 -1.41 7.37
N VAL A 75 6.17 -0.79 7.76
CA VAL A 75 5.60 0.38 7.11
C VAL A 75 5.50 1.50 8.11
N ILE A 76 6.01 2.67 7.73
CA ILE A 76 5.83 3.92 8.48
C ILE A 76 4.88 4.78 7.66
N SER A 77 3.67 4.95 8.17
CA SER A 77 2.58 5.65 7.50
C SER A 77 2.25 6.96 8.20
N THR A 78 1.75 7.91 7.42
CA THR A 78 1.19 9.16 7.94
C THR A 78 -0.10 9.48 7.18
N ASP A 79 -1.06 10.03 7.87
CA ASP A 79 -2.28 10.56 7.24
C ASP A 79 -2.15 12.02 6.81
N GLY A 80 -0.95 12.61 7.03
CA GLY A 80 -0.66 13.98 6.65
C GLY A 80 -1.12 15.03 7.66
N GLU A 81 -1.85 14.64 8.70
CA GLU A 81 -2.37 15.62 9.64
C GLU A 81 -1.59 15.67 10.95
N ASP A 82 -1.44 14.62 11.70
CA ASP A 82 -0.72 14.75 12.98
C ASP A 82 -0.25 13.42 13.59
N PHE A 83 -0.30 12.31 12.86
CA PHE A 83 0.20 11.08 13.41
C PHE A 83 1.11 10.29 12.45
N ILE A 84 2.03 9.59 13.05
CA ILE A 84 2.88 8.61 12.38
C ILE A 84 2.53 7.26 12.98
N VAL A 85 2.18 6.30 12.13
CA VAL A 85 1.85 4.94 12.55
C VAL A 85 2.84 3.97 11.91
N GLY A 86 3.41 3.11 12.74
CA GLY A 86 4.21 1.98 12.31
C GLY A 86 3.38 0.71 12.25
N HIS A 87 3.53 -0.02 11.17
CA HIS A 87 3.05 -1.39 11.03
C HIS A 87 4.24 -2.31 10.90
N PHE A 88 4.19 -3.46 11.54
CA PHE A 88 5.21 -4.48 11.44
C PHE A 88 4.55 -5.83 11.24
N HIS A 89 4.88 -6.52 10.13
CA HIS A 89 4.28 -7.79 9.77
C HIS A 89 5.35 -8.87 9.57
N ARG A 90 5.01 -10.09 9.96
CA ARG A 90 5.72 -11.29 9.55
C ARG A 90 4.92 -11.95 8.43
N LEU A 91 5.49 -12.00 7.25
CA LEU A 91 4.84 -12.46 6.05
C LEU A 91 5.32 -13.84 5.64
N TRP A 92 4.38 -14.66 5.17
CA TRP A 92 4.65 -15.86 4.39
C TRP A 92 4.34 -15.56 2.93
N GLU A 93 5.27 -15.90 2.06
CA GLU A 93 5.18 -15.59 0.64
C GLU A 93 5.17 -16.89 -0.18
N ILE A 94 4.17 -17.03 -1.04
CA ILE A 94 3.91 -18.21 -1.84
C ILE A 94 3.90 -17.80 -3.31
N ARG A 95 4.72 -18.48 -4.12
CA ARG A 95 4.72 -18.28 -5.57
C ARG A 95 3.48 -18.92 -6.18
N LEU A 96 2.76 -18.18 -7.01
CA LEU A 96 1.61 -18.71 -7.75
C LEU A 96 2.11 -19.53 -8.94
N PRO A 97 1.63 -20.78 -9.12
CA PRO A 97 2.00 -21.62 -10.26
C PRO A 97 1.67 -20.93 -11.59
N SER A 98 2.58 -20.99 -12.54
CA SER A 98 2.42 -20.44 -13.90
C SER A 98 2.17 -18.92 -13.95
N SER A 99 2.51 -18.19 -12.88
CA SER A 99 2.34 -16.75 -12.78
C SER A 99 3.63 -16.08 -12.29
N PRO A 100 3.95 -14.86 -12.74
CA PRO A 100 5.02 -14.05 -12.16
C PRO A 100 4.66 -13.44 -10.81
N LEU A 101 3.44 -13.68 -10.33
CA LEU A 101 2.91 -13.11 -9.09
C LEU A 101 3.22 -14.03 -7.89
N HIS A 102 3.41 -13.40 -6.75
CA HIS A 102 3.52 -14.06 -5.47
C HIS A 102 2.39 -13.56 -4.57
N LEU A 103 1.72 -14.49 -3.92
CA LEU A 103 0.78 -14.19 -2.85
C LEU A 103 1.54 -14.12 -1.54
N TYR A 104 1.24 -13.14 -0.72
CA TYR A 104 1.78 -13.06 0.63
C TYR A 104 0.71 -12.71 1.64
N PHE A 105 0.90 -13.16 2.87
CA PHE A 105 0.00 -12.87 3.98
C PHE A 105 0.73 -13.04 5.30
N GLY A 106 0.26 -12.38 6.34
CA GLY A 106 0.81 -12.57 7.67
C GLY A 106 0.23 -11.65 8.74
N PRO A 107 0.38 -12.04 10.00
CA PRO A 107 0.03 -11.23 11.14
C PRO A 107 1.05 -10.13 11.39
N GLY A 108 0.58 -9.09 12.07
CA GLY A 108 1.40 -7.96 12.44
C GLY A 108 0.84 -7.15 13.60
N LEU A 109 1.61 -6.13 13.93
CA LEU A 109 1.32 -5.17 14.98
C LEU A 109 1.25 -3.77 14.37
N MET A 110 0.35 -2.96 14.89
CA MET A 110 0.27 -1.53 14.62
C MET A 110 0.61 -0.76 15.89
N MET A 111 1.50 0.23 15.80
CA MET A 111 1.81 1.14 16.91
C MET A 111 2.12 2.54 16.40
N GLY A 112 1.80 3.53 17.22
CA GLY A 112 2.14 4.92 16.92
C GLY A 112 1.60 5.89 17.94
N PRO A 113 2.12 7.12 17.98
CA PRO A 113 1.53 8.20 18.76
C PRO A 113 0.21 8.66 18.12
N GLU A 114 -0.78 8.98 18.94
CA GLU A 114 -1.98 9.72 18.57
C GLU A 114 -2.02 11.02 19.35
N ARG A 115 -2.12 12.14 18.66
CA ARG A 115 -2.34 13.43 19.34
C ARG A 115 -3.83 13.63 19.54
N VAL A 116 -4.30 13.44 20.77
CA VAL A 116 -5.65 13.82 21.17
C VAL A 116 -5.56 15.10 22.02
N ALA A 117 -6.04 16.20 21.47
CA ALA A 117 -6.24 17.51 22.10
C ALA A 117 -5.02 18.14 22.79
N ARG A 118 -4.28 17.51 23.69
CA ARG A 118 -3.10 18.04 24.39
C ARG A 118 -2.19 16.95 24.97
N SER A 119 -2.56 15.69 24.83
CA SER A 119 -1.77 14.57 25.35
C SER A 119 -1.43 13.60 24.24
N PRO A 120 -0.20 13.13 24.15
CA PRO A 120 0.14 12.07 23.23
C PRO A 120 -0.44 10.76 23.78
N ASP A 121 -1.45 10.21 23.11
CA ASP A 121 -1.94 8.88 23.39
C ASP A 121 -1.24 7.86 22.53
N LEU A 122 -1.16 6.62 23.02
CA LEU A 122 -0.56 5.51 22.30
C LEU A 122 -1.64 4.78 21.51
N ARG A 123 -1.42 4.64 20.20
CA ARG A 123 -2.16 3.70 19.38
C ARG A 123 -1.51 2.33 19.42
N LEU A 124 -2.29 1.31 19.71
CA LEU A 124 -1.88 -0.09 19.61
C LEU A 124 -2.98 -0.90 18.96
N GLY A 125 -2.56 -1.82 18.09
CA GLY A 125 -3.48 -2.73 17.41
C GLY A 125 -2.79 -3.98 16.89
N LEU A 126 -3.61 -4.97 16.56
CA LEU A 126 -3.22 -6.13 15.77
C LEU A 126 -3.65 -5.90 14.34
N SER A 127 -2.80 -6.28 13.41
CA SER A 127 -3.11 -6.21 11.99
C SER A 127 -2.77 -7.54 11.32
N THR A 128 -3.36 -7.74 10.17
CA THR A 128 -2.89 -8.76 9.22
C THR A 128 -2.69 -8.09 7.88
N GLU A 129 -1.76 -8.60 7.10
CA GLU A 129 -1.53 -8.11 5.75
C GLU A 129 -1.70 -9.25 4.78
N ALA A 130 -2.42 -9.02 3.67
CA ALA A 130 -2.54 -9.98 2.58
C ALA A 130 -2.46 -9.23 1.25
N GLY A 131 -1.67 -9.78 0.32
CA GLY A 131 -1.43 -9.08 -0.93
C GLY A 131 -0.77 -9.92 -2.00
N LEU A 132 -0.54 -9.25 -3.11
CA LEU A 132 0.18 -9.77 -4.27
C LEU A 132 1.39 -8.90 -4.54
N ASN A 133 2.48 -9.52 -4.95
CA ASN A 133 3.64 -8.82 -5.45
C ASN A 133 4.14 -9.39 -6.77
N PHE A 134 4.76 -8.51 -7.53
CA PHE A 134 5.41 -8.79 -8.79
C PHE A 134 6.83 -8.27 -8.73
N TYR A 135 7.80 -9.11 -9.12
CA TYR A 135 9.21 -8.75 -9.14
C TYR A 135 9.70 -8.51 -10.56
N ALA A 136 10.39 -7.38 -10.75
CA ALA A 136 11.09 -7.03 -11.98
C ALA A 136 12.51 -6.60 -11.61
N GLU A 137 13.50 -7.45 -11.87
CA GLU A 137 14.91 -7.25 -11.51
C GLU A 137 15.11 -6.91 -10.02
N ARG A 138 15.25 -5.61 -9.70
CA ARG A 138 15.42 -5.11 -8.33
C ARG A 138 14.18 -4.42 -7.80
N PHE A 139 13.11 -4.38 -8.58
CA PHE A 139 11.87 -3.74 -8.20
C PHE A 139 10.82 -4.76 -7.79
N GLU A 140 10.06 -4.44 -6.79
CA GLU A 140 8.85 -5.12 -6.38
C GLU A 140 7.70 -4.14 -6.50
N VAL A 141 6.70 -4.48 -7.31
CA VAL A 141 5.40 -3.81 -7.27
C VAL A 141 4.48 -4.66 -6.40
N PHE A 142 3.81 -4.06 -5.46
CA PHE A 142 2.93 -4.78 -4.54
C PHE A 142 1.58 -4.08 -4.38
N LEU A 143 0.58 -4.90 -4.09
CA LEU A 143 -0.77 -4.49 -3.72
C LEU A 143 -1.18 -5.30 -2.50
N HIS A 144 -1.71 -4.65 -1.48
CA HIS A 144 -2.21 -5.36 -0.29
C HIS A 144 -3.42 -4.71 0.35
N VAL A 145 -4.08 -5.50 1.17
CA VAL A 145 -5.10 -5.07 2.12
C VAL A 145 -4.64 -5.40 3.53
N THR A 146 -4.93 -4.50 4.45
CA THR A 146 -4.50 -4.60 5.85
C THR A 146 -5.68 -4.35 6.79
N PRO A 147 -6.45 -5.39 7.15
CA PRO A 147 -7.39 -5.29 8.24
C PRO A 147 -6.64 -5.10 9.56
N THR A 148 -7.05 -4.12 10.34
CA THR A 148 -6.44 -3.74 11.62
C THR A 148 -7.49 -3.64 12.70
N LEU A 149 -7.26 -4.32 13.82
CA LEU A 149 -8.02 -4.19 15.05
C LEU A 149 -7.22 -3.34 16.05
N ARG A 150 -7.58 -2.09 16.17
CA ARG A 150 -7.01 -1.18 17.16
C ARG A 150 -7.67 -1.39 18.52
N PHE A 151 -6.88 -1.37 19.59
CA PHE A 151 -7.36 -1.50 20.98
C PHE A 151 -7.27 -0.18 21.75
N LEU A 152 -6.22 0.62 21.47
CA LEU A 152 -5.95 1.86 22.14
C LEU A 152 -5.92 3.02 21.14
N PRO A 153 -6.42 4.20 21.51
CA PRO A 153 -7.14 4.57 22.75
C PRO A 153 -8.57 4.05 22.77
N SER A 154 -9.12 3.65 21.63
CA SER A 154 -10.47 3.11 21.49
C SER A 154 -10.46 1.90 20.54
N THR A 155 -11.32 0.94 20.81
CA THR A 155 -11.45 -0.23 19.94
C THR A 155 -12.07 0.16 18.60
N ARG A 156 -11.36 -0.10 17.51
CA ARG A 156 -11.83 0.16 16.16
C ARG A 156 -11.27 -0.87 15.18
N VAL A 157 -12.10 -1.26 14.24
CA VAL A 157 -11.66 -2.07 13.09
C VAL A 157 -11.55 -1.16 11.87
N THR A 158 -10.43 -1.25 11.15
CA THR A 158 -10.19 -0.57 9.87
C THR A 158 -9.77 -1.59 8.83
N LEU A 159 -9.99 -1.26 7.58
CA LEU A 159 -9.51 -2.01 6.42
C LEU A 159 -8.82 -1.02 5.49
N ASP A 160 -7.53 -1.18 5.35
CA ASP A 160 -6.69 -0.31 4.54
C ASP A 160 -6.28 -1.05 3.26
N GLY A 161 -6.19 -0.32 2.15
CA GLY A 161 -5.73 -0.85 0.87
C GLY A 161 -4.62 0.01 0.31
N ASN A 162 -3.52 -0.63 -0.11
CA ASN A 162 -2.33 0.07 -0.57
C ASN A 162 -1.74 -0.59 -1.82
N VAL A 163 -1.13 0.25 -2.65
CA VAL A 163 -0.27 -0.15 -3.75
C VAL A 163 1.08 0.54 -3.60
N GLY A 164 2.16 -0.15 -3.90
CA GLY A 164 3.48 0.42 -3.73
C GLY A 164 4.55 -0.19 -4.61
N LEU A 165 5.73 0.42 -4.47
CA LEU A 165 6.94 0.04 -5.17
C LEU A 165 8.08 -0.05 -4.16
N ARG A 166 8.88 -1.13 -4.21
CA ARG A 166 10.11 -1.28 -3.44
C ARG A 166 11.29 -1.53 -4.37
N TYR A 167 12.44 -1.01 -3.97
CA TYR A 167 13.73 -1.28 -4.59
C TYR A 167 14.62 -2.07 -3.64
N TYR A 168 15.25 -3.13 -4.13
CA TYR A 168 16.13 -3.98 -3.35
C TYR A 168 17.59 -3.52 -3.47
N LEU A 169 18.17 -3.16 -2.31
CA LEU A 169 19.50 -2.55 -2.21
C LEU A 169 20.64 -3.54 -2.53
N ARG A 170 20.41 -4.81 -2.32
CA ARG A 170 21.42 -5.85 -2.49
C ARG A 170 20.97 -6.87 -3.52
N ARG A 171 21.76 -7.05 -4.59
CA ARG A 171 21.83 -8.37 -5.21
C ARG A 171 22.60 -9.24 -4.24
N PRO A 172 22.10 -10.37 -3.93
CA PRO A 172 22.91 -11.38 -3.26
C PRO A 172 23.98 -11.90 -4.20
#